data_2a49b0ce6a2b088a84359b2bbea837a5
#
_entry.id   2a49b0ce6a2b088a84359b2bbea837a5
#
_cell.length_a   1.000
_cell.length_b   1.000
_cell.length_c   1.000
_cell.angle_alpha   90.00
_cell.angle_beta   90.00
_cell.angle_gamma   90.00
#
_symmetry.space_group_name_H-M   'P 1'
#
loop_
_entity.id
_entity.type
_entity.pdbx_description
1 polymer ?
#
loop_
_entity_poly.entity_id
_entity_poly.type
_entity_poly.pdbx_seq_one_letter_code
_entity_poly.pdbx_strand_id
1 'polypeptide(L)'
;MPRYLLDTNMCIYLMKHQPEQVARRFAQCYVGDVVMSSITYAELQFGVAMSARPERECANLASLVELIEVAPFGEDAAAAYGPIRHASPERNRGALDKLIAAHAVALGVPIVTNNVKDFENYPGVSVENWLNGDA
;
A
#
# COMPACT_ATOMS: atom_id res chain seq x y z
N MET A 1 9.91 2.51 13.74
CA MET A 1 9.08 3.47 12.99
C MET A 1 9.10 3.11 11.51
N PRO A 2 7.95 2.93 10.89
CA PRO A 2 7.94 2.66 9.44
C PRO A 2 8.41 3.89 8.66
N ARG A 3 8.96 3.62 7.49
CA ARG A 3 9.42 4.66 6.57
C ARG A 3 8.60 4.70 5.30
N TYR A 4 7.87 3.64 4.98
CA TYR A 4 7.09 3.55 3.75
C TYR A 4 5.82 2.75 3.99
N LEU A 5 4.74 3.15 3.32
CA LEU A 5 3.54 2.33 3.26
C LEU A 5 3.30 1.95 1.81
N LEU A 6 3.24 0.66 1.51
CA LEU A 6 3.03 0.18 0.14
C LEU A 6 1.55 0.13 -0.19
N ASP A 7 1.18 0.57 -1.39
CA ASP A 7 -0.18 0.36 -1.86
C ASP A 7 -0.38 -1.11 -2.26
N THR A 8 -1.61 -1.45 -2.60
CA THR A 8 -1.97 -2.83 -2.90
C THR A 8 -1.20 -3.37 -4.10
N ASN A 9 -1.03 -2.58 -5.17
CA ASN A 9 -0.31 -3.04 -6.35
C ASN A 9 1.16 -3.33 -6.05
N MET A 10 1.80 -2.52 -5.22
CA MET A 10 3.20 -2.78 -4.83
C MET A 10 3.33 -4.10 -4.07
N CYS A 11 2.37 -4.39 -3.19
CA CYS A 11 2.36 -5.66 -2.47
C CYS A 11 2.19 -6.84 -3.43
N ILE A 12 1.31 -6.69 -4.43
CA ILE A 12 1.11 -7.73 -5.44
C ILE A 12 2.40 -7.96 -6.24
N TYR A 13 3.09 -6.88 -6.61
CA TYR A 13 4.37 -7.01 -7.32
C TYR A 13 5.40 -7.79 -6.49
N LEU A 14 5.47 -7.53 -5.20
CA LEU A 14 6.39 -8.28 -4.34
C LEU A 14 5.99 -9.74 -4.23
N MET A 15 4.70 -10.05 -4.15
CA MET A 15 4.23 -11.42 -4.11
C MET A 15 4.60 -12.18 -5.39
N LYS A 16 4.61 -11.49 -6.53
CA LYS A 16 4.93 -12.08 -7.83
C LYS A 16 6.40 -12.01 -8.18
N HIS A 17 7.19 -11.32 -7.36
CA HIS A 17 8.60 -11.06 -7.59
C HIS A 17 8.87 -10.30 -8.92
N GLN A 18 7.92 -9.50 -9.35
CA GLN A 18 7.98 -8.71 -10.58
C GLN A 18 7.18 -7.44 -10.42
N PRO A 19 7.62 -6.34 -11.04
CA PRO A 19 8.90 -6.22 -11.76
C PRO A 19 10.08 -6.17 -10.82
N GLU A 20 11.25 -6.48 -11.35
CA GLU A 20 12.47 -6.60 -10.56
C GLU A 20 12.84 -5.33 -9.80
N GLN A 21 12.54 -4.16 -10.36
CA GLN A 21 12.87 -2.89 -9.72
C GLN A 21 12.24 -2.77 -8.32
N VAL A 22 11.00 -3.23 -8.18
CA VAL A 22 10.29 -3.17 -6.91
C VAL A 22 10.96 -4.10 -5.88
N ALA A 23 11.26 -5.33 -6.29
CA ALA A 23 11.94 -6.28 -5.41
C ALA A 23 13.32 -5.78 -5.01
N ARG A 24 14.05 -5.17 -5.95
CA ARG A 24 15.39 -4.64 -5.70
C ARG A 24 15.35 -3.49 -4.71
N ARG A 25 14.40 -2.60 -4.87
CA ARG A 25 14.24 -1.46 -3.97
C ARG A 25 13.83 -1.92 -2.57
N PHE A 26 12.93 -2.90 -2.51
CA PHE A 26 12.50 -3.48 -1.23
C PHE A 26 13.69 -4.14 -0.51
N ALA A 27 14.56 -4.80 -1.25
CA ALA A 27 15.72 -5.47 -0.66
C ALA A 27 16.70 -4.49 0.01
N GLN A 28 16.61 -3.21 -0.31
CA GLN A 28 17.43 -2.17 0.32
C GLN A 28 16.85 -1.69 1.65
N CYS A 29 15.65 -2.12 1.99
CA CYS A 29 14.99 -1.69 3.22
C CYS A 29 15.33 -2.64 4.36
N TYR A 30 15.28 -2.12 5.57
CA TYR A 30 15.46 -2.91 6.79
C TYR A 30 14.11 -3.40 7.29
N VAL A 31 14.14 -4.45 8.11
CA VAL A 31 12.93 -4.96 8.76
C VAL A 31 12.27 -3.83 9.54
N GLY A 32 10.97 -3.65 9.34
CA GLY A 32 10.21 -2.60 9.99
C GLY A 32 10.10 -1.30 9.22
N ASP A 33 10.91 -1.11 8.16
CA ASP A 33 10.83 0.09 7.33
C ASP A 33 9.55 0.18 6.53
N VAL A 34 9.02 -0.97 6.13
CA VAL A 34 7.92 -1.06 5.17
C VAL A 34 6.72 -1.71 5.82
N VAL A 35 5.56 -1.07 5.68
CA VAL A 35 4.31 -1.64 6.20
C VAL A 35 3.25 -1.59 5.10
N MET A 36 2.20 -2.38 5.28
CA MET A 36 0.98 -2.25 4.48
C MET A 36 -0.18 -1.92 5.42
N SER A 37 -1.17 -1.22 4.89
CA SER A 37 -2.40 -0.96 5.63
C SER A 37 -3.21 -2.24 5.77
N SER A 38 -3.97 -2.38 6.87
CA SER A 38 -4.95 -3.46 6.97
C SER A 38 -6.01 -3.38 5.87
N ILE A 39 -6.22 -2.21 5.28
CA ILE A 39 -7.08 -2.05 4.09
C ILE A 39 -6.48 -2.81 2.90
N THR A 40 -5.18 -2.63 2.65
CA THR A 40 -4.47 -3.39 1.62
C THR A 40 -4.54 -4.89 1.90
N TYR A 41 -4.34 -5.27 3.14
CA TYR A 41 -4.40 -6.68 3.52
C TYR A 41 -5.78 -7.27 3.20
N ALA A 42 -6.85 -6.51 3.45
CA ALA A 42 -8.21 -6.94 3.10
C ALA A 42 -8.36 -7.14 1.58
N GLU A 43 -7.81 -6.23 0.78
CA GLU A 43 -7.83 -6.39 -0.67
C GLU A 43 -7.06 -7.62 -1.14
N LEU A 44 -5.91 -7.89 -0.51
CA LEU A 44 -5.12 -9.07 -0.84
C LEU A 44 -5.85 -10.36 -0.45
N GLN A 45 -6.57 -10.35 0.67
CA GLN A 45 -7.41 -11.49 1.07
C GLN A 45 -8.54 -11.73 0.07
N PHE A 46 -9.14 -10.66 -0.45
CA PHE A 46 -10.13 -10.79 -1.49
C PHE A 46 -9.52 -11.42 -2.75
N GLY A 47 -8.31 -11.01 -3.11
CA GLY A 47 -7.59 -11.61 -4.24
C GLY A 47 -7.35 -13.10 -4.05
N VAL A 48 -7.01 -13.53 -2.83
CA VAL A 48 -6.86 -14.96 -2.51
C VAL A 48 -8.19 -15.68 -2.74
N ALA A 49 -9.28 -15.11 -2.22
CA ALA A 49 -10.61 -15.75 -2.33
C ALA A 49 -11.06 -15.88 -3.79
N MET A 50 -10.64 -14.95 -4.66
CA MET A 50 -11.03 -14.97 -6.06
C MET A 50 -10.08 -15.80 -6.93
N SER A 51 -8.98 -16.29 -6.37
CA SER A 51 -7.96 -16.99 -7.14
C SER A 51 -8.42 -18.37 -7.58
N ALA A 52 -7.94 -18.82 -8.74
CA ALA A 52 -8.12 -20.20 -9.18
C ALA A 52 -7.29 -21.18 -8.33
N ARG A 53 -6.31 -20.66 -7.59
CA ARG A 53 -5.44 -21.47 -6.73
C ARG A 53 -5.32 -20.83 -5.35
N PRO A 54 -6.39 -20.84 -4.57
CA PRO A 54 -6.42 -20.09 -3.31
C PRO A 54 -5.39 -20.55 -2.27
N GLU A 55 -5.07 -21.85 -2.23
CA GLU A 55 -4.07 -22.32 -1.28
C GLU A 55 -2.68 -21.74 -1.60
N ARG A 56 -2.33 -21.68 -2.88
CA ARG A 56 -1.05 -21.12 -3.31
C ARG A 56 -0.98 -19.61 -3.02
N GLU A 57 -2.06 -18.91 -3.34
CA GLU A 57 -2.10 -17.47 -3.10
C GLU A 57 -2.11 -17.15 -1.61
N CYS A 58 -2.78 -17.97 -0.82
CA CYS A 58 -2.77 -17.83 0.63
C CYS A 58 -1.34 -17.99 1.18
N ALA A 59 -0.59 -18.97 0.67
CA ALA A 59 0.79 -19.19 1.09
C ALA A 59 1.68 -18.02 0.68
N ASN A 60 1.47 -17.47 -0.52
CA ASN A 60 2.22 -16.32 -0.99
C ASN A 60 1.96 -15.09 -0.11
N LEU A 61 0.71 -14.88 0.27
CA LEU A 61 0.35 -13.78 1.15
C LEU A 61 0.95 -13.98 2.55
N ALA A 62 0.91 -15.20 3.08
CA ALA A 62 1.51 -15.50 4.37
C ALA A 62 3.02 -15.19 4.37
N SER A 63 3.71 -15.51 3.28
CA SER A 63 5.13 -15.19 3.14
C SER A 63 5.37 -13.69 3.11
N LEU A 64 4.50 -12.94 2.45
CA LEU A 64 4.63 -11.49 2.37
C LEU A 64 4.49 -10.85 3.76
N VAL A 65 3.51 -11.29 4.54
CA VAL A 65 3.28 -10.69 5.87
C VAL A 65 4.34 -11.07 6.90
N GLU A 66 5.18 -12.05 6.61
CA GLU A 66 6.35 -12.30 7.42
C GLU A 66 7.40 -11.21 7.22
N LEU A 67 7.40 -10.55 6.07
CA LEU A 67 8.36 -9.52 5.72
C LEU A 67 7.84 -8.11 5.93
N ILE A 68 6.54 -7.92 5.83
CA ILE A 68 5.91 -6.61 5.88
C ILE A 68 4.79 -6.63 6.90
N GLU A 69 4.92 -5.81 7.93
CA GLU A 69 3.90 -5.72 8.97
C GLU A 69 2.60 -5.16 8.42
N VAL A 70 1.48 -5.70 8.86
CA VAL A 70 0.15 -5.14 8.57
C VAL A 70 -0.18 -4.13 9.64
N ALA A 71 -0.19 -2.84 9.29
CA ALA A 71 -0.50 -1.78 10.23
C ALA A 71 -2.01 -1.61 10.34
N PRO A 72 -2.56 -1.56 11.56
CA PRO A 72 -4.00 -1.41 11.71
C PRO A 72 -4.47 -0.01 11.31
N PHE A 73 -5.54 0.04 10.53
CA PHE A 73 -6.17 1.31 10.16
C PHE A 73 -7.00 1.78 11.36
N GLY A 74 -6.47 2.73 12.09
CA GLY A 74 -7.06 3.17 13.33
C GLY A 74 -7.74 4.53 13.22
N GLU A 75 -8.00 5.10 14.37
CA GLU A 75 -8.74 6.35 14.48
C GLU A 75 -8.03 7.50 13.78
N ASP A 76 -6.70 7.59 13.90
CA ASP A 76 -5.93 8.66 13.25
C ASP A 76 -6.04 8.58 11.73
N ALA A 77 -5.97 7.38 11.18
CA ALA A 77 -6.13 7.18 9.74
C ALA A 77 -7.55 7.53 9.30
N ALA A 78 -8.53 7.16 10.10
CA ALA A 78 -9.92 7.49 9.81
C ALA A 78 -10.13 9.00 9.78
N ALA A 79 -9.52 9.73 10.70
CA ALA A 79 -9.61 11.18 10.75
C ALA A 79 -8.98 11.84 9.52
N ALA A 80 -7.87 11.28 9.03
CA ALA A 80 -7.20 11.80 7.83
C ALA A 80 -8.02 11.55 6.55
N TYR A 81 -8.90 10.58 6.57
CA TYR A 81 -9.71 10.23 5.40
C TYR A 81 -10.69 11.33 4.99
N GLY A 82 -11.29 12.01 5.97
CA GLY A 82 -12.29 13.05 5.69
C GLY A 82 -11.79 14.12 4.72
N PRO A 83 -10.67 14.80 5.04
CA PRO A 83 -10.13 15.83 4.14
C PRO A 83 -9.75 15.29 2.77
N ILE A 84 -9.20 14.07 2.70
CA ILE A 84 -8.80 13.47 1.42
C ILE A 84 -10.02 13.25 0.53
N ARG A 85 -11.07 12.66 1.08
CA ARG A 85 -12.29 12.42 0.32
C ARG A 85 -12.97 13.71 -0.08
N HIS A 86 -13.02 14.69 0.82
CA HIS A 86 -13.63 15.97 0.57
C HIS A 86 -12.94 16.72 -0.58
N ALA A 87 -11.61 16.64 -0.64
CA ALA A 87 -10.84 17.33 -1.67
C ALA A 87 -10.86 16.64 -3.03
N SER A 88 -11.35 15.39 -3.09
CA SER A 88 -11.35 14.63 -4.34
C SER A 88 -12.53 14.99 -5.22
N PRO A 89 -12.30 15.35 -6.51
CA PRO A 89 -13.41 15.67 -7.42
C PRO A 89 -14.38 14.50 -7.60
N GLU A 90 -13.86 13.27 -7.57
CA GLU A 90 -14.66 12.07 -7.75
C GLU A 90 -14.76 11.33 -6.42
N ARG A 91 -15.64 11.82 -5.55
CA ARG A 91 -15.72 11.33 -4.18
C ARG A 91 -16.10 9.86 -4.06
N ASN A 92 -16.83 9.34 -5.04
CA ASN A 92 -17.29 7.95 -4.98
C ASN A 92 -16.35 6.95 -5.63
N ARG A 93 -15.25 7.40 -6.20
CA ARG A 93 -14.28 6.53 -6.86
C ARG A 93 -13.02 6.43 -6.04
N GLY A 94 -12.37 5.28 -6.13
CA GLY A 94 -11.09 5.08 -5.46
C GLY A 94 -11.19 5.12 -3.95
N ALA A 95 -12.30 4.66 -3.40
CA ALA A 95 -12.50 4.72 -1.94
C ALA A 95 -11.41 3.98 -1.18
N LEU A 96 -11.00 2.81 -1.64
CA LEU A 96 -9.96 2.04 -0.96
C LEU A 96 -8.61 2.74 -1.06
N ASP A 97 -8.29 3.33 -2.23
CA ASP A 97 -7.05 4.08 -2.39
C ASP A 97 -7.00 5.29 -1.47
N LYS A 98 -8.14 5.97 -1.30
CA LYS A 98 -8.23 7.11 -0.39
C LYS A 98 -8.04 6.70 1.07
N LEU A 99 -8.54 5.53 1.45
CA LEU A 99 -8.30 4.99 2.79
C LEU A 99 -6.83 4.68 3.00
N ILE A 100 -6.20 4.07 2.01
CA ILE A 100 -4.77 3.74 2.10
C ILE A 100 -3.94 5.03 2.17
N ALA A 101 -4.29 6.04 1.37
CA ALA A 101 -3.64 7.34 1.40
C ALA A 101 -3.78 8.00 2.78
N ALA A 102 -4.97 7.92 3.36
CA ALA A 102 -5.22 8.47 4.70
C ALA A 102 -4.34 7.77 5.75
N HIS A 103 -4.15 6.47 5.60
CA HIS A 103 -3.31 5.72 6.51
C HIS A 103 -1.85 6.18 6.42
N ALA A 104 -1.35 6.42 5.20
CA ALA A 104 0.00 6.94 5.01
C ALA A 104 0.17 8.32 5.66
N VAL A 105 -0.84 9.19 5.51
CA VAL A 105 -0.81 10.50 6.15
C VAL A 105 -0.75 10.37 7.67
N ALA A 106 -1.56 9.50 8.24
CA ALA A 106 -1.59 9.28 9.69
C ALA A 106 -0.26 8.75 10.21
N LEU A 107 0.40 7.89 9.45
CA LEU A 107 1.72 7.35 9.83
C LEU A 107 2.85 8.33 9.55
N GLY A 108 2.60 9.39 8.79
CA GLY A 108 3.63 10.37 8.45
C GLY A 108 4.67 9.85 7.48
N VAL A 109 4.32 8.91 6.61
CA VAL A 109 5.24 8.28 5.67
C VAL A 109 4.72 8.41 4.25
N PRO A 110 5.62 8.35 3.24
CA PRO A 110 5.14 8.33 1.86
C PRO A 110 4.43 7.02 1.53
N ILE A 111 3.43 7.12 0.67
CA ILE A 111 2.83 5.95 0.05
C ILE A 111 3.67 5.57 -1.17
N VAL A 112 4.00 4.29 -1.29
CA VAL A 112 4.73 3.78 -2.44
C VAL A 112 3.71 3.22 -3.42
N THR A 113 3.66 3.79 -4.61
CA THR A 113 2.67 3.43 -5.64
C THR A 113 3.24 3.70 -7.02
N ASN A 114 2.76 2.94 -8.02
CA ASN A 114 3.06 3.28 -9.41
C ASN A 114 1.98 4.20 -9.99
N ASN A 115 0.92 4.46 -9.22
CA ASN A 115 -0.21 5.25 -9.67
C ASN A 115 -0.14 6.66 -9.10
N VAL A 116 0.98 7.33 -9.38
CA VAL A 116 1.31 8.62 -8.77
C VAL A 116 0.21 9.66 -8.98
N LYS A 117 -0.38 9.69 -10.18
CA LYS A 117 -1.39 10.69 -10.50
C LYS A 117 -2.63 10.60 -9.62
N ASP A 118 -2.99 9.40 -9.19
CA ASP A 118 -4.17 9.24 -8.35
C ASP A 118 -3.94 9.68 -6.91
N PHE A 119 -2.68 9.65 -6.46
CA PHE A 119 -2.36 9.92 -5.06
C PHE A 119 -1.76 11.31 -4.83
N GLU A 120 -1.08 11.89 -5.80
CA GLU A 120 -0.28 13.11 -5.56
C GLU A 120 -1.12 14.32 -5.20
N ASN A 121 -2.39 14.34 -5.56
CA ASN A 121 -3.26 15.48 -5.28
C ASN A 121 -4.05 15.34 -3.98
N TYR A 122 -3.90 14.24 -3.26
CA TYR A 122 -4.58 14.08 -1.98
C TYR A 122 -3.87 14.93 -0.91
N PRO A 123 -4.63 15.66 -0.08
CA PRO A 123 -4.02 16.53 0.93
C PRO A 123 -3.10 15.77 1.88
N GLY A 124 -1.90 16.29 2.05
CA GLY A 124 -0.93 15.74 3.00
C GLY A 124 -0.22 14.48 2.56
N VAL A 125 -0.51 13.97 1.37
CA VAL A 125 0.08 12.71 0.90
C VAL A 125 1.42 12.97 0.23
N SER A 126 2.44 12.21 0.65
CA SER A 126 3.73 12.14 -0.06
C SER A 126 3.75 10.84 -0.85
N VAL A 127 4.28 10.88 -2.06
CA VAL A 127 4.25 9.75 -2.98
C VAL A 127 5.66 9.38 -3.40
N GLU A 128 5.94 8.09 -3.50
CA GLU A 128 7.19 7.57 -4.01
C GLU A 128 6.89 6.44 -4.99
N ASN A 129 7.61 6.40 -6.11
CA ASN A 129 7.40 5.38 -7.14
C ASN A 129 8.66 4.53 -7.30
N TRP A 130 8.58 3.26 -6.90
CA TRP A 130 9.71 2.34 -6.97
C TRP A 130 9.92 1.74 -8.37
N LEU A 131 8.99 1.97 -9.28
CA LEU A 131 9.15 1.52 -10.66
C LEU A 131 10.08 2.41 -11.49
N ASN A 132 10.33 3.64 -11.01
CA ASN A 132 11.19 4.54 -11.74
C ASN A 132 12.68 4.23 -11.59
N GLY A 133 13.00 3.16 -10.98
CA GLY A 133 14.38 2.70 -10.92
C GLY A 133 15.17 3.42 -9.86
N ASP A 134 16.25 3.98 -10.24
CA ASP A 134 17.20 4.42 -9.40
C ASP A 134 17.06 5.70 -8.88
N ALA A 135 16.05 5.99 -8.47
CA ALA A 135 15.96 7.29 -7.86
C ALA A 135 16.90 7.44 -6.70
#